data_3a6ce21a94812d9b694daaa8c41eb7ac
#
_entry.id   3a6ce21a94812d9b694daaa8c41eb7ac
#
_cell.length_a   1.000
_cell.length_b   1.000
_cell.length_c   1.000
_cell.angle_alpha   90.00
_cell.angle_beta   90.00
_cell.angle_gamma   90.00
#
_symmetry.space_group_name_H-M   'P 1'
#
loop_
_entity.id
_entity.type
_entity.pdbx_description
1 polymer ?
#
loop_
_entity_poly.entity_id
_entity_poly.type
_entity_poly.pdbx_seq_one_letter_code
_entity_poly.pdbx_strand_id
1 'polypeptide(L)'
;YLGEKLLHEQDLNNFSWSIHAGADGSVSRRGWEVYSGSGNEDYFEPAIAITHNDGNPSTILYYVSSSSKAVDGGTETVINLRDDKYPVDVTLHYVAYPKENVIKTWSEIIHQEKKPVMFSTYASTMLYFNNSAYYLTEFSSDWAKEAQMSSQQLQFGKKVIDTKLGSRAAMHTHPFFEVGLDQPVSENQG
;
A
#
# COMPACT_ATOMS: atom_id res chain seq x y z
N TYR A 1 6.52 -9.53 2.62
CA TYR A 1 7.89 -9.70 3.15
C TYR A 1 8.80 -10.16 2.02
N LEU A 2 9.75 -9.33 1.65
CA LEU A 2 10.77 -9.63 0.65
C LEU A 2 12.08 -9.95 1.39
N GLY A 3 12.33 -11.20 1.69
CA GLY A 3 13.54 -11.63 2.40
C GLY A 3 13.64 -13.14 2.48
N GLU A 4 14.84 -13.65 2.76
CA GLU A 4 15.12 -15.09 2.88
C GLU A 4 14.50 -15.73 4.13
N LYS A 5 14.14 -14.92 5.15
CA LYS A 5 13.60 -15.40 6.39
C LYS A 5 12.13 -15.02 6.55
N LEU A 6 11.26 -16.02 6.63
CA LEU A 6 9.88 -15.83 7.00
C LEU A 6 9.79 -15.47 8.50
N LEU A 7 9.01 -14.45 8.82
CA LEU A 7 8.65 -14.14 10.20
C LEU A 7 7.67 -15.20 10.71
N HIS A 8 7.87 -15.65 11.95
CA HIS A 8 6.89 -16.49 12.62
C HIS A 8 5.71 -15.63 13.10
N GLU A 9 4.52 -16.22 13.22
CA GLU A 9 3.32 -15.55 13.72
C GLU A 9 3.56 -14.84 15.06
N GLN A 10 4.38 -15.45 15.93
CA GLN A 10 4.76 -14.88 17.22
C GLN A 10 5.62 -13.62 17.09
N ASP A 11 6.48 -13.54 16.07
CA ASP A 11 7.29 -12.34 15.78
C ASP A 11 6.38 -11.19 15.30
N LEU A 12 5.38 -11.49 14.48
CA LEU A 12 4.38 -10.52 14.03
C LEU A 12 3.52 -10.01 15.20
N ASN A 13 3.12 -10.89 16.11
CA ASN A 13 2.38 -10.52 17.31
C ASN A 13 3.21 -9.64 18.25
N ASN A 14 4.47 -9.96 18.46
CA ASN A 14 5.39 -9.16 19.29
C ASN A 14 5.66 -7.79 18.65
N PHE A 15 5.79 -7.74 17.34
CA PHE A 15 5.96 -6.51 16.60
C PHE A 15 4.72 -5.62 16.69
N SER A 16 3.55 -6.18 16.48
CA SER A 16 2.26 -5.51 16.66
C SER A 16 2.11 -4.92 18.06
N TRP A 17 2.44 -5.71 19.10
CA TRP A 17 2.43 -5.24 20.48
C TRP A 17 3.38 -4.06 20.73
N SER A 18 4.57 -4.06 20.17
CA SER A 18 5.53 -2.98 20.36
C SER A 18 5.08 -1.64 19.77
N ILE A 19 4.30 -1.68 18.71
CA ILE A 19 3.68 -0.49 18.10
C ILE A 19 2.54 0.05 18.98
N HIS A 20 1.84 -0.82 19.68
CA HIS A 20 0.71 -0.46 20.57
C HIS A 20 1.14 0.14 21.92
N ALA A 21 2.41 0.10 22.25
CA ALA A 21 2.93 0.51 23.56
C ALA A 21 3.17 2.03 23.69
N GLY A 22 2.63 2.86 22.79
CA GLY A 22 2.60 4.31 22.96
C GLY A 22 1.81 4.70 24.19
N ALA A 23 2.46 5.35 25.17
CA ALA A 23 1.88 5.69 26.47
C ALA A 23 0.72 6.71 26.41
N ASP A 24 0.46 7.30 25.27
CA ASP A 24 -0.52 8.35 25.05
C ASP A 24 -1.79 7.89 24.29
N GLY A 25 -1.88 6.60 23.94
CA GLY A 25 -3.00 6.08 23.15
C GLY A 25 -3.07 6.58 21.72
N SER A 26 -2.04 7.29 21.25
CA SER A 26 -1.99 7.89 19.92
C SER A 26 -1.58 6.94 18.81
N VAL A 27 -1.33 5.69 19.11
CA VAL A 27 -0.88 4.68 18.16
C VAL A 27 -1.99 3.67 17.90
N SER A 28 -2.21 3.33 16.64
CA SER A 28 -3.18 2.33 16.20
C SER A 28 -3.09 1.06 17.05
N ARG A 29 -4.21 0.61 17.57
CA ARG A 29 -4.31 -0.65 18.32
C ARG A 29 -4.27 -1.89 17.44
N ARG A 30 -4.31 -1.72 16.12
CA ARG A 30 -4.44 -2.80 15.14
C ARG A 30 -3.14 -3.16 14.45
N GLY A 31 -2.05 -2.42 14.71
CA GLY A 31 -0.78 -2.62 14.00
C GLY A 31 -0.84 -2.11 12.57
N TRP A 32 0.03 -2.60 11.71
CA TRP A 32 0.06 -2.24 10.30
C TRP A 32 -0.94 -3.09 9.51
N GLU A 33 -2.04 -2.47 9.15
CA GLU A 33 -3.05 -3.11 8.32
C GLU A 33 -2.59 -3.16 6.86
N VAL A 34 -2.73 -4.32 6.24
CA VAL A 34 -2.35 -4.51 4.82
C VAL A 34 -3.17 -3.64 3.87
N TYR A 35 -4.37 -3.21 4.30
CA TYR A 35 -5.26 -2.33 3.56
C TYR A 35 -6.18 -1.61 4.54
N SER A 36 -5.76 -0.45 5.02
CA SER A 36 -6.47 0.27 6.07
C SER A 36 -7.69 1.04 5.54
N GLY A 37 -8.77 1.03 6.31
CA GLY A 37 -9.96 1.85 6.06
C GLY A 37 -9.90 3.20 6.78
N SER A 38 -10.64 4.19 6.31
CA SER A 38 -10.79 5.47 7.00
C SER A 38 -11.68 5.35 8.25
N GLY A 39 -11.43 6.18 9.25
CA GLY A 39 -12.23 6.22 10.48
C GLY A 39 -11.91 5.11 11.48
N ASN A 40 -10.87 4.35 11.26
CA ASN A 40 -10.22 3.51 12.25
C ASN A 40 -9.44 4.38 13.25
N GLU A 41 -9.08 3.81 14.38
CA GLU A 41 -8.17 4.44 15.36
C GLU A 41 -6.76 4.67 14.79
N ASP A 42 -6.60 4.55 13.47
CA ASP A 42 -5.35 4.65 12.76
C ASP A 42 -5.16 6.09 12.23
N TYR A 43 -4.08 6.73 12.64
CA TYR A 43 -3.73 8.09 12.20
C TYR A 43 -2.96 8.12 10.88
N PHE A 44 -2.73 6.96 10.26
CA PHE A 44 -2.07 6.88 8.97
C PHE A 44 -3.05 7.16 7.82
N GLU A 45 -2.53 7.49 6.67
CA GLU A 45 -3.35 7.67 5.49
C GLU A 45 -3.99 6.34 5.08
N PRO A 46 -5.34 6.28 4.94
CA PRO A 46 -6.02 5.03 4.65
C PRO A 46 -5.78 4.59 3.19
N ALA A 47 -5.76 3.27 2.97
CA ALA A 47 -5.79 2.70 1.63
C ALA A 47 -7.14 2.91 0.94
N ILE A 48 -8.23 2.98 1.72
CA ILE A 48 -9.58 3.24 1.22
C ILE A 48 -10.31 4.23 2.13
N ALA A 49 -10.94 5.22 1.53
CA ALA A 49 -11.82 6.17 2.21
C ALA A 49 -13.14 6.29 1.44
N ILE A 50 -14.22 5.87 2.08
CA ILE A 50 -15.58 5.88 1.55
C ILE A 50 -16.45 6.75 2.44
N THR A 51 -17.21 7.67 1.84
CA THR A 51 -18.39 8.23 2.50
C THR A 51 -19.59 7.41 2.07
N HIS A 52 -20.18 6.68 3.02
CA HIS A 52 -21.31 5.80 2.81
C HIS A 52 -22.59 6.58 2.48
N ASN A 53 -23.62 5.89 2.02
CA ASN A 53 -24.86 6.54 1.55
C ASN A 53 -25.64 7.30 2.62
N ASP A 54 -25.36 7.05 3.90
CA ASP A 54 -25.91 7.76 5.07
C ASP A 54 -25.04 8.90 5.57
N GLY A 55 -23.89 9.16 4.90
CA GLY A 55 -22.93 10.20 5.24
C GLY A 55 -21.83 9.78 6.22
N ASN A 56 -21.83 8.53 6.69
CA ASN A 56 -20.76 8.03 7.56
C ASN A 56 -19.45 7.83 6.76
N PRO A 57 -18.30 8.38 7.21
CA PRO A 57 -17.01 8.21 6.53
C PRO A 57 -16.19 7.03 7.02
N SER A 58 -16.69 6.22 7.96
CA SER A 58 -15.93 5.13 8.56
C SER A 58 -16.08 3.84 7.78
N THR A 59 -14.97 3.22 7.42
CA THR A 59 -14.89 1.92 6.76
C THR A 59 -13.90 1.05 7.54
N ILE A 60 -14.38 -0.05 8.13
CA ILE A 60 -13.57 -0.95 8.95
C ILE A 60 -13.54 -2.33 8.31
N LEU A 61 -12.42 -2.67 7.70
CA LEU A 61 -12.28 -3.92 6.98
C LEU A 61 -11.77 -5.04 7.88
N TYR A 62 -12.45 -6.16 7.86
CA TYR A 62 -12.05 -7.38 8.56
C TYR A 62 -11.64 -8.46 7.56
N TYR A 63 -10.65 -9.24 7.93
CA TYR A 63 -10.25 -10.43 7.19
C TYR A 63 -11.39 -11.45 7.13
N VAL A 64 -11.70 -11.93 5.94
CA VAL A 64 -12.72 -12.97 5.71
C VAL A 64 -12.04 -14.29 5.35
N SER A 65 -11.19 -14.29 4.33
CA SER A 65 -10.54 -15.50 3.83
C SER A 65 -9.33 -15.16 2.97
N SER A 66 -8.49 -16.15 2.76
CA SER A 66 -7.42 -16.07 1.76
C SER A 66 -7.28 -17.40 1.03
N SER A 67 -6.77 -17.34 -0.18
CA SER A 67 -6.45 -18.52 -1.00
C SER A 67 -5.24 -18.25 -1.87
N SER A 68 -4.52 -19.31 -2.23
CA SER A 68 -3.42 -19.24 -3.17
C SER A 68 -3.58 -20.30 -4.25
N LYS A 69 -3.26 -19.94 -5.50
CA LYS A 69 -3.30 -20.84 -6.64
C LYS A 69 -2.11 -20.59 -7.56
N ALA A 70 -1.65 -21.64 -8.21
CA ALA A 70 -0.66 -21.50 -9.28
C ALA A 70 -1.27 -20.78 -10.48
N VAL A 71 -0.49 -19.88 -11.07
CA VAL A 71 -0.78 -19.21 -12.35
C VAL A 71 0.41 -19.38 -13.28
N ASP A 72 0.28 -18.99 -14.54
CA ASP A 72 1.40 -19.08 -15.48
C ASP A 72 2.59 -18.25 -14.98
N GLY A 73 3.71 -18.92 -14.77
CA GLY A 73 4.97 -18.35 -14.28
C GLY A 73 5.01 -17.98 -12.79
N GLY A 74 3.92 -18.15 -12.02
CA GLY A 74 3.88 -17.65 -10.65
C GLY A 74 2.82 -18.28 -9.75
N THR A 75 2.56 -17.57 -8.65
CA THR A 75 1.50 -17.92 -7.67
C THR A 75 0.68 -16.68 -7.35
N GLU A 76 -0.62 -16.77 -7.50
CA GLU A 76 -1.57 -15.75 -7.07
C GLU A 76 -2.04 -16.06 -5.65
N THR A 77 -1.96 -15.06 -4.78
CA THR A 77 -2.60 -15.05 -3.46
C THR A 77 -3.70 -13.99 -3.46
N VAL A 78 -4.89 -14.39 -3.04
CA VAL A 78 -6.07 -13.55 -2.93
C VAL A 78 -6.46 -13.43 -1.47
N ILE A 79 -6.72 -12.21 -1.00
CA ILE A 79 -7.18 -11.92 0.36
C ILE A 79 -8.50 -11.18 0.28
N ASN A 80 -9.52 -11.69 0.93
CA ASN A 80 -10.85 -11.08 0.97
C ASN A 80 -11.05 -10.38 2.31
N LEU A 81 -11.44 -9.11 2.23
CA LEU A 81 -11.77 -8.25 3.35
C LEU A 81 -13.22 -7.79 3.22
N ARG A 82 -13.89 -7.52 4.35
CA ARG A 82 -15.26 -7.02 4.37
C ARG A 82 -15.46 -6.04 5.52
N ASP A 83 -16.23 -4.98 5.27
CA ASP A 83 -16.74 -4.11 6.33
C ASP A 83 -17.89 -4.83 7.07
N ASP A 84 -17.94 -4.72 8.39
CA ASP A 84 -18.94 -5.39 9.23
C ASP A 84 -20.30 -4.69 9.28
N LYS A 85 -20.34 -3.41 8.89
CA LYS A 85 -21.54 -2.55 8.97
C LYS A 85 -22.12 -2.20 7.62
N TYR A 86 -21.23 -2.01 6.64
CA TYR A 86 -21.61 -1.64 5.29
C TYR A 86 -21.31 -2.78 4.32
N PRO A 87 -22.14 -2.99 3.28
CA PRO A 87 -21.90 -4.03 2.30
C PRO A 87 -20.77 -3.63 1.34
N VAL A 88 -19.58 -3.54 1.87
CA VAL A 88 -18.33 -3.23 1.14
C VAL A 88 -17.38 -4.40 1.27
N ASP A 89 -16.98 -4.94 0.13
CA ASP A 89 -16.00 -6.01 0.01
C ASP A 89 -14.75 -5.47 -0.70
N VAL A 90 -13.58 -5.83 -0.19
CA VAL A 90 -12.29 -5.55 -0.84
C VAL A 90 -11.55 -6.86 -1.05
N THR A 91 -11.14 -7.11 -2.28
CA THR A 91 -10.31 -8.26 -2.65
C THR A 91 -8.93 -7.77 -3.05
N LEU A 92 -7.91 -8.22 -2.32
CA LEU A 92 -6.52 -7.91 -2.61
C LEU A 92 -5.90 -9.07 -3.38
N HIS A 93 -5.22 -8.76 -4.46
CA HIS A 93 -4.54 -9.72 -5.31
C HIS A 93 -3.03 -9.49 -5.30
N TYR A 94 -2.28 -10.55 -5.10
CA TYR A 94 -0.83 -10.57 -5.17
C TYR A 94 -0.37 -11.73 -6.06
N VAL A 95 0.30 -11.45 -7.15
CA VAL A 95 0.90 -12.47 -8.01
C VAL A 95 2.41 -12.37 -7.91
N ALA A 96 3.03 -13.38 -7.34
CA ALA A 96 4.47 -13.48 -7.24
C ALA A 96 5.04 -14.26 -8.44
N TYR A 97 6.00 -13.67 -9.12
CA TYR A 97 6.78 -14.26 -10.21
C TYR A 97 8.23 -14.42 -9.74
N PRO A 98 8.57 -15.57 -9.10
CA PRO A 98 9.88 -15.72 -8.46
C PRO A 98 11.06 -15.77 -9.42
N LYS A 99 10.87 -16.18 -10.68
CA LYS A 99 11.94 -16.17 -11.68
C LYS A 99 12.31 -14.75 -12.13
N GLU A 100 11.34 -13.89 -12.22
CA GLU A 100 11.48 -12.49 -12.63
C GLU A 100 11.75 -11.56 -11.45
N ASN A 101 11.64 -12.07 -10.22
CA ASN A 101 11.69 -11.29 -8.98
C ASN A 101 10.67 -10.12 -8.97
N VAL A 102 9.46 -10.40 -9.43
CA VAL A 102 8.38 -9.40 -9.57
C VAL A 102 7.16 -9.82 -8.75
N ILE A 103 6.50 -8.85 -8.12
CA ILE A 103 5.19 -9.02 -7.52
C ILE A 103 4.23 -8.04 -8.22
N LYS A 104 3.16 -8.58 -8.81
CA LYS A 104 2.04 -7.80 -9.35
C LYS A 104 0.94 -7.71 -8.31
N THR A 105 0.41 -6.50 -8.07
CA THR A 105 -0.66 -6.27 -7.10
C THR A 105 -1.79 -5.45 -7.70
N TRP A 106 -3.02 -5.72 -7.27
CA TRP A 106 -4.19 -4.86 -7.49
C TRP A 106 -5.25 -5.13 -6.43
N SER A 107 -6.21 -4.22 -6.31
CA SER A 107 -7.37 -4.37 -5.45
C SER A 107 -8.67 -4.29 -6.26
N GLU A 108 -9.67 -5.06 -5.85
CA GLU A 108 -11.05 -4.98 -6.33
C GLU A 108 -11.94 -4.52 -5.19
N ILE A 109 -12.76 -3.50 -5.44
CA ILE A 109 -13.65 -2.92 -4.43
C ILE A 109 -15.08 -3.02 -4.95
N ILE A 110 -15.94 -3.66 -4.18
CA ILE A 110 -17.36 -3.84 -4.50
C ILE A 110 -18.19 -3.30 -3.34
N HIS A 111 -19.19 -2.49 -3.64
CA HIS A 111 -20.20 -2.11 -2.67
C HIS A 111 -21.60 -2.47 -3.17
N GLN A 112 -22.50 -2.80 -2.25
CA GLN A 112 -23.89 -3.17 -2.51
C GLN A 112 -24.88 -2.27 -1.74
N GLU A 113 -24.45 -1.06 -1.41
CA GLU A 113 -25.33 -0.08 -0.80
C GLU A 113 -26.41 0.37 -1.80
N LYS A 114 -27.63 0.66 -1.28
CA LYS A 114 -28.81 1.00 -2.10
C LYS A 114 -28.68 2.32 -2.85
N LYS A 115 -27.81 3.21 -2.40
CA LYS A 115 -27.54 4.52 -3.00
C LYS A 115 -26.06 4.67 -3.32
N PRO A 116 -25.67 5.62 -4.17
CA PRO A 116 -24.28 5.90 -4.45
C PRO A 116 -23.49 6.22 -3.18
N VAL A 117 -22.23 5.81 -3.18
CA VAL A 117 -21.20 6.17 -2.19
C VAL A 117 -20.15 7.06 -2.83
N MET A 118 -19.40 7.80 -2.02
CA MET A 118 -18.30 8.63 -2.50
C MET A 118 -16.97 7.98 -2.12
N PHE A 119 -16.18 7.59 -3.12
CA PHE A 119 -14.78 7.20 -2.93
C PHE A 119 -13.90 8.45 -2.98
N SER A 120 -13.26 8.80 -1.88
CA SER A 120 -12.28 9.89 -1.82
C SER A 120 -10.85 9.38 -1.97
N THR A 121 -10.58 8.15 -1.56
CA THR A 121 -9.28 7.50 -1.71
C THR A 121 -9.47 6.00 -1.96
N TYR A 122 -8.67 5.44 -2.85
CA TYR A 122 -8.52 3.99 -3.04
C TYR A 122 -7.13 3.69 -3.58
N ALA A 123 -6.47 2.70 -3.02
CA ALA A 123 -5.12 2.28 -3.38
C ALA A 123 -5.14 0.93 -4.11
N SER A 124 -4.27 0.75 -5.08
CA SER A 124 -4.04 -0.57 -5.69
C SER A 124 -3.27 -1.49 -4.75
N THR A 125 -2.43 -0.92 -3.88
CA THR A 125 -1.68 -1.63 -2.84
C THR A 125 -1.23 -0.65 -1.77
N MET A 126 -0.93 -1.19 -0.60
CA MET A 126 -0.31 -0.47 0.51
C MET A 126 0.88 -1.30 0.99
N LEU A 127 2.04 -0.68 1.12
CA LEU A 127 3.27 -1.35 1.51
C LEU A 127 3.91 -0.62 2.68
N TYR A 128 4.32 -1.37 3.69
CA TYR A 128 5.02 -0.86 4.86
C TYR A 128 6.48 -1.28 4.84
N PHE A 129 7.36 -0.32 5.08
CA PHE A 129 8.79 -0.53 5.20
C PHE A 129 9.22 -0.13 6.61
N ASN A 130 9.90 -1.04 7.30
CA ASN A 130 10.26 -0.84 8.71
C ASN A 130 11.72 -0.42 8.87
N ASN A 131 12.06 0.76 8.40
CA ASN A 131 13.36 1.39 8.66
C ASN A 131 13.21 2.92 8.65
N SER A 132 14.23 3.63 9.11
CA SER A 132 14.26 5.09 9.17
C SER A 132 15.15 5.74 8.11
N ALA A 133 15.95 4.98 7.37
CA ALA A 133 16.95 5.50 6.44
C ALA A 133 16.67 5.09 4.98
N TYR A 134 15.48 5.47 4.48
CA TYR A 134 15.14 5.20 3.08
C TYR A 134 15.51 6.37 2.18
N TYR A 135 16.00 6.03 0.99
CA TYR A 135 16.18 6.94 -0.13
C TYR A 135 15.14 6.67 -1.19
N LEU A 136 14.46 7.71 -1.64
CA LEU A 136 13.55 7.68 -2.78
C LEU A 136 14.26 8.21 -4.00
N THR A 137 14.30 7.40 -5.05
CA THR A 137 14.73 7.81 -6.38
C THR A 137 13.52 7.94 -7.30
N GLU A 138 13.35 9.10 -7.87
CA GLU A 138 12.25 9.43 -8.79
C GLU A 138 12.81 9.90 -10.13
N PHE A 139 11.98 9.82 -11.16
CA PHE A 139 12.37 10.15 -12.52
C PHE A 139 11.44 11.21 -13.09
N SER A 140 12.00 12.26 -13.61
CA SER A 140 11.27 13.33 -14.28
C SER A 140 11.67 13.43 -15.75
N SER A 141 10.81 14.00 -16.56
CA SER A 141 11.06 14.23 -17.97
C SER A 141 10.52 15.57 -18.42
N ASP A 142 11.14 16.10 -19.48
CA ASP A 142 10.65 17.21 -20.25
C ASP A 142 11.07 16.99 -21.71
N TRP A 143 10.68 17.89 -22.59
CA TRP A 143 11.09 17.81 -24.00
C TRP A 143 12.62 17.80 -24.14
N ALA A 144 13.15 16.77 -24.80
CA ALA A 144 14.57 16.49 -24.94
C ALA A 144 15.37 16.37 -23.62
N LYS A 145 14.67 15.98 -22.51
CA LYS A 145 15.25 15.73 -21.18
C LYS A 145 14.53 14.56 -20.52
N GLU A 146 14.61 13.40 -21.16
CA GLU A 146 13.93 12.19 -20.69
C GLU A 146 14.67 11.58 -19.48
N ALA A 147 13.89 10.99 -18.56
CA ALA A 147 14.35 10.19 -17.44
C ALA A 147 15.44 10.84 -16.56
N GLN A 148 15.25 12.12 -16.22
CA GLN A 148 16.15 12.79 -15.28
C GLN A 148 15.96 12.20 -13.88
N MET A 149 16.98 11.54 -13.37
CA MET A 149 16.99 10.88 -12.07
C MET A 149 17.25 11.88 -10.94
N SER A 150 16.50 11.77 -9.86
CA SER A 150 16.69 12.53 -8.63
C SER A 150 16.52 11.61 -7.43
N SER A 151 17.47 11.60 -6.53
CA SER A 151 17.43 10.80 -5.30
C SER A 151 17.48 11.69 -4.07
N GLN A 152 16.64 11.38 -3.06
CA GLN A 152 16.60 12.10 -1.80
C GLN A 152 16.34 11.16 -0.64
N GLN A 153 16.92 11.42 0.51
CA GLN A 153 16.56 10.74 1.74
C GLN A 153 15.14 11.13 2.15
N LEU A 154 14.30 10.13 2.44
CA LEU A 154 12.96 10.38 2.96
C LEU A 154 13.04 10.97 4.37
N GLN A 155 12.33 12.06 4.57
CA GLN A 155 12.18 12.74 5.85
C GLN A 155 10.74 12.54 6.36
N PHE A 156 10.48 12.93 7.61
CA PHE A 156 9.11 12.98 8.12
C PHE A 156 8.24 13.87 7.24
N GLY A 157 7.05 13.37 6.93
CA GLY A 157 6.07 14.04 6.09
C GLY A 157 5.55 13.15 4.97
N LYS A 158 4.88 13.75 4.01
CA LYS A 158 4.32 13.07 2.84
C LYS A 158 5.08 13.49 1.59
N LYS A 159 5.58 12.53 0.84
CA LYS A 159 6.07 12.73 -0.53
C LYS A 159 5.05 12.15 -1.50
N VAL A 160 4.69 12.94 -2.53
CA VAL A 160 3.74 12.53 -3.56
C VAL A 160 4.44 12.55 -4.91
N ILE A 161 4.31 11.45 -5.65
CA ILE A 161 4.67 11.34 -7.05
C ILE A 161 3.35 11.25 -7.80
N ASP A 162 2.98 12.29 -8.53
CA ASP A 162 1.72 12.35 -9.26
C ASP A 162 1.88 12.91 -10.68
N THR A 163 0.84 12.76 -11.48
CA THR A 163 0.75 13.37 -12.80
C THR A 163 -0.61 14.05 -12.98
N LYS A 164 -0.60 15.18 -13.67
CA LYS A 164 -1.82 15.93 -14.02
C LYS A 164 -2.14 15.85 -15.52
N LEU A 165 -1.32 15.18 -16.32
CA LEU A 165 -1.36 15.28 -17.78
C LEU A 165 -2.18 14.17 -18.47
N GLY A 166 -2.94 13.39 -17.72
CA GLY A 166 -3.82 12.36 -18.27
C GLY A 166 -3.08 11.37 -19.19
N SER A 167 -3.33 11.41 -20.49
CA SER A 167 -2.74 10.49 -21.47
C SER A 167 -1.22 10.64 -21.68
N ARG A 168 -0.61 11.68 -21.13
CA ARG A 168 0.84 11.92 -21.14
C ARG A 168 1.42 11.86 -19.74
N ALA A 169 1.00 10.89 -18.97
CA ALA A 169 1.37 10.75 -17.57
C ALA A 169 2.89 10.79 -17.32
N ALA A 170 3.70 10.21 -18.18
CA ALA A 170 5.15 10.18 -18.06
C ALA A 170 5.87 11.43 -18.61
N MET A 171 5.16 12.47 -19.06
CA MET A 171 5.79 13.62 -19.68
C MET A 171 6.66 14.43 -18.70
N HIS A 172 6.20 14.64 -17.48
CA HIS A 172 6.96 15.36 -16.44
C HIS A 172 7.40 14.45 -15.29
N THR A 173 6.58 13.46 -14.94
CA THR A 173 6.86 12.54 -13.85
C THR A 173 6.61 11.12 -14.32
N HIS A 174 7.59 10.23 -14.17
CA HIS A 174 7.41 8.83 -14.49
C HIS A 174 6.57 8.12 -13.42
N PRO A 175 5.70 7.15 -13.78
CA PRO A 175 4.84 6.43 -12.85
C PRO A 175 5.58 5.27 -12.16
N PHE A 176 6.85 5.44 -11.85
CA PHE A 176 7.66 4.49 -11.10
C PHE A 176 8.70 5.22 -10.25
N PHE A 177 9.17 4.54 -9.25
CA PHE A 177 10.20 5.02 -8.33
C PHE A 177 11.01 3.84 -7.79
N GLU A 178 12.15 4.13 -7.19
CA GLU A 178 12.97 3.16 -6.48
C GLU A 178 13.11 3.56 -5.01
N VAL A 179 13.16 2.57 -4.13
CA VAL A 179 13.38 2.77 -2.70
C VAL A 179 14.63 2.00 -2.30
N GLY A 180 15.67 2.72 -1.93
CA GLY A 180 16.92 2.17 -1.42
C GLY A 180 17.00 2.28 0.10
N LEU A 181 17.65 1.32 0.73
CA LEU A 181 17.93 1.33 2.16
C LEU A 181 19.34 1.90 2.40
N ASP A 182 19.45 2.84 3.32
CA ASP A 182 20.70 3.52 3.75
C ASP A 182 21.42 4.35 2.68
N GLN A 183 21.14 4.13 1.41
CA GLN A 183 21.72 4.89 0.29
C GLN A 183 20.82 4.80 -0.96
N PRO A 184 21.01 5.68 -1.96
CA PRO A 184 20.35 5.55 -3.25
C PRO A 184 20.61 4.19 -3.89
N VAL A 185 19.61 3.65 -4.60
CA VAL A 185 19.77 2.40 -5.37
C VAL A 185 20.88 2.53 -6.39
N SER A 186 21.68 1.50 -6.55
CA SER A 186 22.76 1.41 -7.52
C SER A 186 22.76 0.04 -8.19
N GLU A 187 23.51 -0.12 -9.30
CA GLU A 187 23.61 -1.39 -10.03
C GLU A 187 24.05 -2.59 -9.17
N ASN A 188 24.74 -2.33 -8.06
CA ASN A 188 25.26 -3.37 -7.16
C ASN A 188 24.49 -3.52 -5.86
N GLN A 189 23.45 -2.73 -5.66
CA GLN A 189 22.67 -2.67 -4.42
C GLN A 189 21.22 -2.28 -4.75
N GLY A 190 20.34 -3.24 -4.75
CA GLY A 190 18.90 -3.07 -4.90
C GLY A 190 18.14 -3.90 -3.87
#